data_cfd265df65bc65cc9337c87b4b0b3695
#
_entry.id   cfd265df65bc65cc9337c87b4b0b3695
#
_cell.length_a   1.000
_cell.length_b   1.000
_cell.length_c   1.000
_cell.angle_alpha   90.00
_cell.angle_beta   90.00
_cell.angle_gamma   90.00
#
_symmetry.space_group_name_H-M   'P 1'
#
loop_
_entity.id
_entity.type
_entity.pdbx_description
1 polymer ?
#
loop_
_entity_poly.entity_id
_entity_poly.type
_entity_poly.pdbx_seq_one_letter_code
_entity_poly.pdbx_strand_id
1 'polypeptide(L)'
;LNGFFGLMFDNLTVLSFLAGILVFGFGFPADVVYSRMFPGTALGVLFGDLVYTAMAFRLARRTGSSRVTAMPLGLDTPSTIGIALVVLGPAFLGFKAAGMDERQAAIATWQVGMATMVLIGILKLVLSFAGPWVQKVVPQAGLLGSLAGVGLALIGYLPLVDVFALPLVGSLSLGLILYTLIARIRLPANLPGVLVAVALGTSLYHALGPTGLLGTSYSLPRADLHFAFPAPTLAFLEGMLPALKYLPIAIPFGLLTVVGGINVTESARVAGDDFDTREILLTEAIATLLAGVCGGVAQSTPYIGQPAYKRMGARAGYTLLTGLFIGLGGVLGYVSFIVELIPRAVLAPILIFVALDIVSQAFLACPARHASAVGIAFLPTLARLVSIKLSDPAIVPLERFQALLLDAGKELPNLLVTLALGNGFILTAMLWGAFLAEMIDRRLRRAALYLAVLSVFSLFGLVHSALPDGSMYLPWSLLEPLQRLLAYQFSASYLVLAALVVALSFSRESREPLQEAEG
;
A
#
# COMPACT_ATOMS: atom_id res chain seq x y z
N LEU A 1 -12.26 22.98 -7.95
CA LEU A 1 -11.49 22.38 -9.06
C LEU A 1 -10.14 21.82 -8.59
N ASN A 2 -9.34 22.55 -7.79
CA ASN A 2 -8.03 22.06 -7.31
C ASN A 2 -8.14 20.72 -6.56
N GLY A 3 -9.15 20.57 -5.69
CA GLY A 3 -9.37 19.30 -5.00
C GLY A 3 -9.78 18.17 -5.95
N PHE A 4 -10.58 18.45 -6.98
CA PHE A 4 -10.91 17.49 -8.02
C PHE A 4 -9.66 17.00 -8.75
N PHE A 5 -8.84 17.90 -9.29
CA PHE A 5 -7.62 17.50 -10.00
C PHE A 5 -6.65 16.76 -9.11
N GLY A 6 -6.49 17.20 -7.85
CA GLY A 6 -5.62 16.51 -6.89
C GLY A 6 -6.03 15.05 -6.70
N LEU A 7 -7.29 14.79 -6.36
CA LEU A 7 -7.79 13.43 -6.10
C LEU A 7 -7.87 12.59 -7.40
N MET A 8 -8.22 13.21 -8.52
CA MET A 8 -8.27 12.55 -9.83
C MET A 8 -6.88 12.02 -10.25
N PHE A 9 -5.85 12.89 -10.20
CA PHE A 9 -4.50 12.48 -10.56
C PHE A 9 -3.89 11.50 -9.56
N ASP A 10 -4.23 11.57 -8.29
CA ASP A 10 -3.83 10.57 -7.32
C ASP A 10 -4.33 9.17 -7.72
N ASN A 11 -5.62 9.02 -8.00
CA ASN A 11 -6.19 7.76 -8.48
C ASN A 11 -5.56 7.28 -9.80
N LEU A 12 -5.38 8.19 -10.77
CA LEU A 12 -4.72 7.87 -12.04
C LEU A 12 -3.28 7.40 -11.84
N THR A 13 -2.56 8.02 -10.90
CA THR A 13 -1.20 7.63 -10.55
C THR A 13 -1.16 6.21 -10.01
N VAL A 14 -2.04 5.86 -9.09
CA VAL A 14 -2.11 4.50 -8.52
C VAL A 14 -2.44 3.46 -9.60
N LEU A 15 -3.39 3.76 -10.49
CA LEU A 15 -3.73 2.87 -11.62
C LEU A 15 -2.56 2.73 -12.60
N SER A 16 -1.83 3.82 -12.88
CA SER A 16 -0.64 3.78 -13.73
C SER A 16 0.46 2.90 -13.13
N PHE A 17 0.70 2.99 -11.82
CA PHE A 17 1.68 2.14 -11.16
C PHE A 17 1.23 0.68 -11.09
N LEU A 18 -0.06 0.41 -10.84
CA LEU A 18 -0.61 -0.94 -10.89
C LEU A 18 -0.36 -1.57 -12.27
N ALA A 19 -0.74 -0.87 -13.34
CA ALA A 19 -0.51 -1.33 -14.71
C ALA A 19 0.99 -1.46 -15.00
N GLY A 20 1.79 -0.46 -14.62
CA GLY A 20 3.23 -0.44 -14.83
C GLY A 20 3.94 -1.60 -14.17
N ILE A 21 3.63 -1.91 -12.92
CA ILE A 21 4.20 -3.05 -12.18
C ILE A 21 3.80 -4.36 -12.85
N LEU A 22 2.52 -4.54 -13.17
CA LEU A 22 2.04 -5.81 -13.72
C LEU A 22 2.54 -6.01 -15.16
N VAL A 23 2.34 -5.04 -16.05
CA VAL A 23 2.65 -5.17 -17.48
C VAL A 23 4.15 -5.16 -17.73
N PHE A 24 4.85 -4.14 -17.23
CA PHE A 24 6.29 -4.00 -17.51
C PHE A 24 7.18 -4.72 -16.49
N GLY A 25 6.73 -4.81 -15.22
CA GLY A 25 7.52 -5.47 -14.18
C GLY A 25 7.43 -7.00 -14.25
N PHE A 26 6.25 -7.54 -14.52
CA PHE A 26 6.00 -9.00 -14.54
C PHE A 26 5.65 -9.57 -15.91
N GLY A 27 5.53 -8.75 -16.95
CA GLY A 27 5.12 -9.20 -18.29
C GLY A 27 3.64 -9.63 -18.34
N PHE A 28 2.80 -9.03 -17.53
CA PHE A 28 1.37 -9.37 -17.46
C PHE A 28 0.62 -8.82 -18.69
N PRO A 29 -0.34 -9.56 -19.28
CA PRO A 29 -1.11 -9.08 -20.41
C PRO A 29 -1.88 -7.80 -20.09
N ALA A 30 -1.60 -6.72 -20.83
CA ALA A 30 -2.18 -5.40 -20.60
C ALA A 30 -3.71 -5.39 -20.77
N ASP A 31 -4.24 -6.17 -21.73
CA ASP A 31 -5.67 -6.29 -21.96
C ASP A 31 -6.44 -6.81 -20.74
N VAL A 32 -5.86 -7.71 -19.95
CA VAL A 32 -6.48 -8.22 -18.72
C VAL A 32 -6.48 -7.13 -17.64
N VAL A 33 -5.40 -6.33 -17.53
CA VAL A 33 -5.36 -5.22 -16.59
C VAL A 33 -6.43 -4.19 -16.93
N TYR A 34 -6.47 -3.76 -18.16
CA TYR A 34 -7.35 -2.65 -18.59
C TYR A 34 -8.82 -3.06 -18.72
N SER A 35 -9.13 -4.29 -19.19
CA SER A 35 -10.52 -4.70 -19.41
C SER A 35 -11.16 -5.44 -18.24
N ARG A 36 -10.35 -5.99 -17.28
CA ARG A 36 -10.90 -6.75 -16.15
C ARG A 36 -10.61 -6.12 -14.80
N MET A 37 -9.37 -5.63 -14.57
CA MET A 37 -8.99 -5.10 -13.27
C MET A 37 -9.43 -3.64 -13.06
N PHE A 38 -9.21 -2.78 -14.06
CA PHE A 38 -9.52 -1.35 -13.96
C PHE A 38 -11.00 -1.05 -13.77
N PRO A 39 -11.94 -1.64 -14.55
CA PRO A 39 -13.36 -1.32 -14.41
C PRO A 39 -13.92 -1.61 -13.02
N GLY A 40 -13.60 -2.77 -12.45
CA GLY A 40 -14.02 -3.14 -11.09
C GLY A 40 -13.38 -2.25 -10.01
N THR A 41 -12.09 -1.94 -10.16
CA THR A 41 -11.37 -1.01 -9.26
C THR A 41 -11.99 0.39 -9.30
N ALA A 42 -12.25 0.92 -10.50
CA ALA A 42 -12.87 2.23 -10.72
C ALA A 42 -14.32 2.29 -10.17
N LEU A 43 -15.05 1.18 -10.24
CA LEU A 43 -16.39 1.08 -9.66
C LEU A 43 -16.38 1.24 -8.13
N GLY A 44 -15.37 0.69 -7.45
CA GLY A 44 -15.19 0.90 -6.01
C GLY A 44 -14.99 2.38 -5.67
N VAL A 45 -14.15 3.09 -6.42
CA VAL A 45 -13.94 4.53 -6.25
C VAL A 45 -15.24 5.31 -6.52
N LEU A 46 -15.93 5.01 -7.62
CA LEU A 46 -17.20 5.65 -7.95
C LEU A 46 -18.23 5.50 -6.84
N PHE A 47 -18.42 4.27 -6.36
CA PHE A 47 -19.39 4.00 -5.30
C PHE A 47 -19.06 4.78 -4.03
N GLY A 48 -17.82 4.73 -3.55
CA GLY A 48 -17.43 5.39 -2.32
C GLY A 48 -17.49 6.92 -2.42
N ASP A 49 -17.04 7.50 -3.53
CA ASP A 49 -17.11 8.94 -3.77
C ASP A 49 -18.56 9.45 -3.87
N LEU A 50 -19.47 8.67 -4.45
CA LEU A 50 -20.90 8.99 -4.47
C LEU A 50 -21.49 9.01 -3.07
N VAL A 51 -21.19 7.99 -2.25
CA VAL A 51 -21.67 7.90 -0.87
C VAL A 51 -21.11 9.03 -0.02
N TYR A 52 -19.80 9.31 -0.10
CA TYR A 52 -19.18 10.41 0.66
C TYR A 52 -19.68 11.78 0.22
N THR A 53 -19.96 11.95 -1.07
CA THR A 53 -20.64 13.15 -1.57
C THR A 53 -22.03 13.32 -0.92
N ALA A 54 -22.83 12.25 -0.91
CA ALA A 54 -24.16 12.28 -0.28
C ALA A 54 -24.06 12.57 1.23
N MET A 55 -23.09 11.98 1.93
CA MET A 55 -22.86 12.24 3.36
C MET A 55 -22.47 13.71 3.59
N ALA A 56 -21.62 14.28 2.73
CA ALA A 56 -21.23 15.69 2.84
C ALA A 56 -22.41 16.64 2.61
N PHE A 57 -23.27 16.36 1.64
CA PHE A 57 -24.50 17.15 1.46
C PHE A 57 -25.47 16.99 2.62
N ARG A 58 -25.59 15.78 3.20
CA ARG A 58 -26.39 15.53 4.41
C ARG A 58 -25.85 16.37 5.58
N LEU A 59 -24.53 16.35 5.80
CA LEU A 59 -23.88 17.13 6.84
C LEU A 59 -24.07 18.63 6.63
N ALA A 60 -23.88 19.12 5.39
CA ALA A 60 -24.07 20.53 5.04
C ALA A 60 -25.51 21.02 5.34
N ARG A 61 -26.52 20.20 5.00
CA ARG A 61 -27.93 20.51 5.32
C ARG A 61 -28.19 20.53 6.83
N ARG A 62 -27.64 19.54 7.55
CA ARG A 62 -27.81 19.43 9.01
C ARG A 62 -27.16 20.56 9.79
N THR A 63 -25.98 21.04 9.32
CA THR A 63 -25.21 22.11 9.99
C THR A 63 -25.52 23.50 9.44
N GLY A 64 -26.28 23.62 8.34
CA GLY A 64 -26.52 24.89 7.65
C GLY A 64 -25.26 25.48 7.01
N SER A 65 -24.18 24.70 6.87
CA SER A 65 -22.87 25.17 6.40
C SER A 65 -22.61 24.81 4.94
N SER A 66 -22.37 25.80 4.11
CA SER A 66 -21.88 25.60 2.73
C SER A 66 -20.38 25.26 2.64
N ARG A 67 -19.68 25.24 3.78
CA ARG A 67 -18.22 25.01 3.85
C ARG A 67 -17.83 23.56 4.09
N VAL A 68 -18.80 22.65 4.20
CA VAL A 68 -18.54 21.21 4.35
C VAL A 68 -17.78 20.69 3.14
N THR A 69 -16.72 19.97 3.40
CA THR A 69 -15.90 19.29 2.37
C THR A 69 -16.11 17.78 2.49
N ALA A 70 -16.45 17.11 1.39
CA ALA A 70 -16.62 15.66 1.38
C ALA A 70 -15.33 14.95 1.80
N MET A 71 -15.47 13.77 2.41
CA MET A 71 -14.34 12.87 2.61
C MET A 71 -13.84 12.43 1.24
N PRO A 72 -12.55 12.55 0.94
CA PRO A 72 -12.00 12.02 -0.30
C PRO A 72 -11.91 10.50 -0.21
N LEU A 73 -12.37 9.80 -1.22
CA LEU A 73 -12.08 8.38 -1.37
C LEU A 73 -11.12 8.20 -2.55
N GLY A 74 -10.08 7.44 -2.36
CA GLY A 74 -9.11 7.12 -3.40
C GLY A 74 -8.67 5.68 -3.31
N LEU A 75 -7.89 5.27 -4.28
CA LEU A 75 -7.19 3.98 -4.25
C LEU A 75 -6.08 4.05 -3.20
N ASP A 76 -6.03 3.04 -2.34
CA ASP A 76 -4.97 2.96 -1.33
C ASP A 76 -3.63 2.64 -1.98
N THR A 77 -2.77 3.64 -2.07
CA THR A 77 -1.46 3.53 -2.73
C THR A 77 -0.57 2.45 -2.12
N PRO A 78 -0.37 2.39 -0.78
CA PRO A 78 0.50 1.39 -0.18
C PRO A 78 0.07 -0.04 -0.47
N SER A 79 -1.22 -0.33 -0.30
CA SER A 79 -1.72 -1.68 -0.53
C SER A 79 -1.79 -2.04 -2.00
N THR A 80 -2.15 -1.11 -2.88
CA THR A 80 -2.20 -1.39 -4.32
C THR A 80 -0.83 -1.77 -4.87
N ILE A 81 0.21 -1.00 -4.53
CA ILE A 81 1.59 -1.31 -4.92
C ILE A 81 2.07 -2.59 -4.22
N GLY A 82 1.80 -2.72 -2.91
CA GLY A 82 2.16 -3.91 -2.15
C GLY A 82 1.52 -5.18 -2.70
N ILE A 83 0.22 -5.16 -3.00
CA ILE A 83 -0.51 -6.30 -3.58
C ILE A 83 0.01 -6.61 -5.00
N ALA A 84 0.27 -5.61 -5.82
CA ALA A 84 0.83 -5.82 -7.16
C ALA A 84 2.19 -6.54 -7.09
N LEU A 85 3.09 -6.09 -6.20
CA LEU A 85 4.46 -6.62 -6.06
C LEU A 85 4.55 -7.94 -5.28
N VAL A 86 3.64 -8.19 -4.33
CA VAL A 86 3.78 -9.26 -3.34
C VAL A 86 2.71 -10.35 -3.49
N VAL A 87 1.59 -10.04 -4.15
CA VAL A 87 0.50 -10.98 -4.40
C VAL A 87 0.37 -11.29 -5.89
N LEU A 88 0.04 -10.27 -6.70
CA LEU A 88 -0.31 -10.49 -8.11
C LEU A 88 0.89 -10.92 -8.94
N GLY A 89 2.02 -10.21 -8.85
CA GLY A 89 3.23 -10.56 -9.59
C GLY A 89 3.73 -11.97 -9.26
N PRO A 90 3.98 -12.31 -7.98
CA PRO A 90 4.38 -13.66 -7.58
C PRO A 90 3.35 -14.75 -7.93
N ALA A 91 2.05 -14.48 -7.84
CA ALA A 91 1.02 -15.43 -8.25
C ALA A 91 1.10 -15.72 -9.76
N PHE A 92 1.24 -14.68 -10.58
CA PHE A 92 1.39 -14.81 -12.02
C PHE A 92 2.60 -15.65 -12.41
N LEU A 93 3.77 -15.34 -11.85
CA LEU A 93 4.99 -16.11 -12.08
C LEU A 93 4.85 -17.56 -11.58
N GLY A 94 4.19 -17.77 -10.43
CA GLY A 94 3.93 -19.10 -9.88
C GLY A 94 3.03 -19.95 -10.78
N PHE A 95 1.96 -19.37 -11.34
CA PHE A 95 1.08 -20.07 -12.27
C PHE A 95 1.79 -20.40 -13.60
N LYS A 96 2.63 -19.51 -14.11
CA LYS A 96 3.47 -19.80 -15.29
C LYS A 96 4.47 -20.92 -15.00
N ALA A 97 5.12 -20.90 -13.83
CA ALA A 97 6.02 -21.98 -13.42
C ALA A 97 5.32 -23.33 -13.23
N ALA A 98 4.03 -23.32 -12.90
CA ALA A 98 3.17 -24.50 -12.84
C ALA A 98 2.70 -25.02 -14.21
N GLY A 99 3.13 -24.38 -15.32
CA GLY A 99 2.84 -24.80 -16.69
C GLY A 99 1.59 -24.18 -17.33
N MET A 100 0.98 -23.17 -16.71
CA MET A 100 -0.11 -22.42 -17.34
C MET A 100 0.43 -21.53 -18.46
N ASP A 101 -0.33 -21.37 -19.55
CA ASP A 101 -0.03 -20.36 -20.54
C ASP A 101 -0.21 -18.94 -19.95
N GLU A 102 0.34 -17.95 -20.64
CA GLU A 102 0.37 -16.57 -20.14
C GLU A 102 -1.03 -16.00 -19.84
N ARG A 103 -2.01 -16.29 -20.69
CA ARG A 103 -3.38 -15.80 -20.54
C ARG A 103 -4.13 -16.53 -19.43
N GLN A 104 -3.96 -17.82 -19.29
CA GLN A 104 -4.52 -18.61 -18.20
C GLN A 104 -3.94 -18.18 -16.85
N ALA A 105 -2.60 -18.01 -16.76
CA ALA A 105 -1.93 -17.52 -15.59
C ALA A 105 -2.41 -16.10 -15.19
N ALA A 106 -2.64 -15.23 -16.19
CA ALA A 106 -3.16 -13.88 -15.94
C ALA A 106 -4.59 -13.90 -15.40
N ILE A 107 -5.46 -14.74 -15.94
CA ILE A 107 -6.84 -14.88 -15.45
C ILE A 107 -6.85 -15.47 -14.04
N ALA A 108 -6.09 -16.53 -13.77
CA ALA A 108 -5.97 -17.10 -12.43
C ALA A 108 -5.42 -16.07 -11.41
N THR A 109 -4.44 -15.27 -11.81
CA THR A 109 -3.92 -14.17 -10.98
C THR A 109 -4.96 -13.09 -10.72
N TRP A 110 -5.73 -12.70 -11.72
CA TRP A 110 -6.84 -11.77 -11.55
C TRP A 110 -7.88 -12.29 -10.55
N GLN A 111 -8.22 -13.58 -10.61
CA GLN A 111 -9.11 -14.24 -9.64
C GLN A 111 -8.55 -14.20 -8.21
N VAL A 112 -7.23 -14.43 -8.04
CA VAL A 112 -6.54 -14.27 -6.75
C VAL A 112 -6.62 -12.83 -6.26
N GLY A 113 -6.44 -11.85 -7.14
CA GLY A 113 -6.58 -10.43 -6.81
C GLY A 113 -7.98 -10.07 -6.34
N MET A 114 -9.01 -10.53 -7.06
CA MET A 114 -10.42 -10.37 -6.65
C MET A 114 -10.68 -10.98 -5.28
N ALA A 115 -10.25 -12.23 -5.06
CA ALA A 115 -10.41 -12.93 -3.79
C ALA A 115 -9.71 -12.18 -2.64
N THR A 116 -8.51 -11.66 -2.88
CA THR A 116 -7.77 -10.84 -1.91
C THR A 116 -8.57 -9.58 -1.54
N MET A 117 -9.18 -8.89 -2.52
CA MET A 117 -10.03 -7.73 -2.24
C MET A 117 -11.28 -8.09 -1.45
N VAL A 118 -11.92 -9.22 -1.77
CA VAL A 118 -13.08 -9.72 -1.01
C VAL A 118 -12.68 -10.03 0.43
N LEU A 119 -11.56 -10.71 0.66
CA LEU A 119 -11.05 -11.00 2.01
C LEU A 119 -10.74 -9.72 2.80
N ILE A 120 -10.07 -8.75 2.18
CA ILE A 120 -9.81 -7.44 2.79
C ILE A 120 -11.13 -6.71 3.10
N GLY A 121 -12.06 -6.71 2.16
CA GLY A 121 -13.36 -6.05 2.32
C GLY A 121 -14.19 -6.65 3.45
N ILE A 122 -14.21 -7.98 3.59
CA ILE A 122 -14.85 -8.68 4.72
C ILE A 122 -14.16 -8.29 6.05
N LEU A 123 -12.83 -8.30 6.08
CA LEU A 123 -12.07 -7.89 7.26
C LEU A 123 -12.40 -6.44 7.66
N LYS A 124 -12.41 -5.50 6.71
CA LYS A 124 -12.80 -4.11 6.94
C LYS A 124 -14.25 -4.00 7.46
N LEU A 125 -15.16 -4.77 6.89
CA LEU A 125 -16.57 -4.79 7.31
C LEU A 125 -16.67 -5.21 8.79
N VAL A 126 -16.01 -6.28 9.19
CA VAL A 126 -15.97 -6.72 10.60
C VAL A 126 -15.32 -5.68 11.49
N LEU A 127 -14.17 -5.15 11.09
CA LEU A 127 -13.41 -4.16 11.86
C LEU A 127 -14.10 -2.79 11.94
N SER A 128 -15.00 -2.44 11.01
CA SER A 128 -15.78 -1.21 11.08
C SER A 128 -16.64 -1.12 12.34
N PHE A 129 -17.01 -2.28 12.91
CA PHE A 129 -17.70 -2.37 14.20
C PHE A 129 -16.76 -2.40 15.41
N ALA A 130 -15.50 -2.76 15.21
CA ALA A 130 -14.47 -2.94 16.24
C ALA A 130 -13.38 -1.84 16.22
N GLY A 131 -13.53 -0.80 15.40
CA GLY A 131 -12.52 0.24 15.20
C GLY A 131 -11.89 0.80 16.48
N PRO A 132 -12.67 1.22 17.51
CA PRO A 132 -12.12 1.69 18.78
C PRO A 132 -11.30 0.64 19.54
N TRP A 133 -11.58 -0.65 19.34
CA TRP A 133 -10.82 -1.74 19.95
C TRP A 133 -9.46 -1.92 19.24
N VAL A 134 -9.44 -1.85 17.91
CA VAL A 134 -8.19 -1.95 17.12
C VAL A 134 -7.19 -0.86 17.53
N GLN A 135 -7.64 0.39 17.68
CA GLN A 135 -6.80 1.49 18.14
C GLN A 135 -6.20 1.29 19.54
N LYS A 136 -6.91 0.56 20.43
CA LYS A 136 -6.43 0.28 21.78
C LYS A 136 -5.42 -0.86 21.83
N VAL A 137 -5.53 -1.81 20.91
CA VAL A 137 -4.70 -3.03 20.92
C VAL A 137 -3.37 -2.82 20.23
N VAL A 138 -3.33 -2.08 19.11
CA VAL A 138 -2.08 -1.89 18.36
C VAL A 138 -1.55 -0.47 18.56
N PRO A 139 -0.34 -0.30 19.16
CA PRO A 139 0.29 1.01 19.31
C PRO A 139 0.49 1.72 17.96
N GLN A 140 0.23 3.02 17.94
CA GLN A 140 0.36 3.86 16.73
C GLN A 140 1.76 3.74 16.09
N ALA A 141 2.82 3.66 16.89
CA ALA A 141 4.19 3.52 16.38
C ALA A 141 4.37 2.23 15.55
N GLY A 142 3.72 1.12 15.91
CA GLY A 142 3.73 -0.10 15.12
C GLY A 142 2.98 0.05 13.81
N LEU A 143 1.75 0.58 13.85
CA LEU A 143 0.90 0.76 12.68
C LEU A 143 1.49 1.78 11.70
N LEU A 144 1.75 3.00 12.17
CA LEU A 144 2.24 4.08 11.33
C LEU A 144 3.70 3.86 10.90
N GLY A 145 4.52 3.23 11.76
CA GLY A 145 5.89 2.87 11.43
C GLY A 145 5.97 1.84 10.30
N SER A 146 5.11 0.80 10.32
CA SER A 146 5.04 -0.17 9.22
C SER A 146 4.60 0.48 7.91
N LEU A 147 3.61 1.38 7.97
CA LEU A 147 3.15 2.16 6.82
C LEU A 147 4.24 3.08 6.27
N ALA A 148 4.98 3.76 7.17
CA ALA A 148 6.09 4.63 6.78
C ALA A 148 7.24 3.84 6.15
N GLY A 149 7.52 2.63 6.62
CA GLY A 149 8.46 1.71 5.98
C GLY A 149 8.05 1.38 4.54
N VAL A 150 6.78 1.00 4.32
CA VAL A 150 6.22 0.80 2.96
C VAL A 150 6.31 2.09 2.14
N GLY A 151 5.94 3.22 2.74
CA GLY A 151 6.03 4.53 2.13
C GLY A 151 7.43 4.80 1.60
N LEU A 152 8.45 4.70 2.44
CA LEU A 152 9.82 5.01 2.06
C LEU A 152 10.41 4.02 1.04
N ALA A 153 10.30 2.71 1.31
CA ALA A 153 11.01 1.70 0.54
C ALA A 153 10.29 1.33 -0.78
N LEU A 154 8.97 1.22 -0.78
CA LEU A 154 8.23 0.77 -1.96
C LEU A 154 7.61 1.93 -2.74
N ILE A 155 6.99 2.90 -2.04
CA ILE A 155 6.29 4.02 -2.67
C ILE A 155 7.24 5.19 -2.96
N GLY A 156 8.32 5.35 -2.19
CA GLY A 156 9.33 6.38 -2.41
C GLY A 156 10.42 5.93 -3.37
N TYR A 157 11.15 4.86 -3.01
CA TYR A 157 12.35 4.45 -3.74
C TYR A 157 12.05 3.88 -5.14
N LEU A 158 11.06 2.98 -5.29
CA LEU A 158 10.78 2.40 -6.62
C LEU A 158 10.34 3.47 -7.63
N PRO A 159 9.40 4.38 -7.32
CA PRO A 159 9.09 5.50 -8.21
C PRO A 159 10.27 6.47 -8.43
N LEU A 160 11.17 6.64 -7.45
CA LEU A 160 12.36 7.46 -7.65
C LEU A 160 13.26 6.89 -8.76
N VAL A 161 13.36 5.57 -8.86
CA VAL A 161 14.06 4.93 -9.98
C VAL A 161 13.38 5.25 -11.31
N ASP A 162 12.02 5.25 -11.38
CA ASP A 162 11.30 5.64 -12.60
C ASP A 162 11.53 7.11 -12.97
N VAL A 163 11.61 8.03 -11.99
CA VAL A 163 11.97 9.45 -12.24
C VAL A 163 13.31 9.56 -12.93
N PHE A 164 14.32 8.85 -12.40
CA PHE A 164 15.68 8.93 -12.92
C PHE A 164 15.97 7.96 -14.07
N ALA A 165 15.01 7.11 -14.46
CA ALA A 165 15.05 6.41 -15.74
C ALA A 165 14.86 7.37 -16.93
N LEU A 166 14.17 8.51 -16.73
CA LEU A 166 14.02 9.60 -17.68
C LEU A 166 14.36 10.94 -17.01
N PRO A 167 15.64 11.24 -16.72
CA PRO A 167 16.03 12.31 -15.82
C PRO A 167 15.50 13.69 -16.20
N LEU A 168 15.54 14.04 -17.50
CA LEU A 168 15.07 15.35 -17.98
C LEU A 168 13.59 15.58 -17.70
N VAL A 169 12.76 14.56 -17.94
CA VAL A 169 11.31 14.62 -17.78
C VAL A 169 10.91 14.46 -16.32
N GLY A 170 11.49 13.43 -15.68
CA GLY A 170 11.17 13.09 -14.30
C GLY A 170 11.61 14.17 -13.31
N SER A 171 12.82 14.75 -13.47
CA SER A 171 13.31 15.81 -12.58
C SER A 171 12.48 17.10 -12.68
N LEU A 172 12.00 17.44 -13.89
CA LEU A 172 11.10 18.59 -14.06
C LEU A 172 9.80 18.39 -13.25
N SER A 173 9.16 17.23 -13.42
CA SER A 173 7.94 16.91 -12.68
C SER A 173 8.19 16.82 -11.18
N LEU A 174 9.29 16.20 -10.75
CA LEU A 174 9.69 16.09 -9.35
C LEU A 174 9.91 17.48 -8.73
N GLY A 175 10.67 18.35 -9.41
CA GLY A 175 10.93 19.71 -8.95
C GLY A 175 9.63 20.50 -8.74
N LEU A 176 8.68 20.41 -9.68
CA LEU A 176 7.38 21.08 -9.57
C LEU A 176 6.51 20.52 -8.42
N ILE A 177 6.50 19.20 -8.22
CA ILE A 177 5.80 18.57 -7.11
C ILE A 177 6.40 18.99 -5.78
N LEU A 178 7.74 18.94 -5.62
CA LEU A 178 8.41 19.37 -4.40
C LEU A 178 8.16 20.85 -4.12
N TYR A 179 8.25 21.71 -5.15
CA TYR A 179 8.00 23.13 -5.04
C TYR A 179 6.57 23.45 -4.57
N THR A 180 5.58 22.78 -5.16
CA THR A 180 4.17 23.12 -4.92
C THR A 180 3.57 22.41 -3.72
N LEU A 181 3.88 21.12 -3.51
CA LEU A 181 3.25 20.30 -2.47
C LEU A 181 4.09 20.22 -1.18
N ILE A 182 5.42 20.12 -1.27
CA ILE A 182 6.29 20.05 -0.08
C ILE A 182 6.63 21.46 0.40
N ALA A 183 7.22 22.31 -0.45
CA ALA A 183 7.56 23.67 -0.09
C ALA A 183 6.32 24.60 0.01
N ARG A 184 5.15 24.13 -0.49
CA ARG A 184 3.86 24.84 -0.46
C ARG A 184 3.90 26.21 -1.13
N ILE A 185 4.75 26.40 -2.14
CA ILE A 185 4.87 27.64 -2.90
C ILE A 185 3.85 27.61 -4.05
N ARG A 186 3.06 28.67 -4.16
CA ARG A 186 2.00 28.76 -5.17
C ARG A 186 2.58 29.09 -6.54
N LEU A 187 2.04 28.45 -7.57
CA LEU A 187 2.33 28.83 -8.95
C LEU A 187 1.59 30.12 -9.34
N PRO A 188 2.09 30.85 -10.35
CA PRO A 188 1.39 32.00 -10.93
C PRO A 188 -0.07 31.65 -11.28
N ALA A 189 -0.97 32.61 -11.16
CA ALA A 189 -2.41 32.44 -11.38
C ALA A 189 -3.09 31.35 -10.53
N ASN A 190 -2.47 30.92 -9.40
CA ASN A 190 -2.96 29.82 -8.55
C ASN A 190 -3.22 28.52 -9.34
N LEU A 191 -2.42 28.22 -10.35
CA LEU A 191 -2.52 26.98 -11.12
C LEU A 191 -2.28 25.76 -10.20
N PRO A 192 -3.04 24.67 -10.39
CA PRO A 192 -2.83 23.43 -9.63
C PRO A 192 -1.46 22.83 -9.93
N GLY A 193 -0.58 22.72 -8.90
CA GLY A 193 0.80 22.26 -9.09
C GLY A 193 0.91 20.88 -9.71
N VAL A 194 0.08 19.95 -9.28
CA VAL A 194 0.04 18.57 -9.84
C VAL A 194 -0.32 18.59 -11.33
N LEU A 195 -1.35 19.37 -11.72
CA LEU A 195 -1.75 19.47 -13.12
C LEU A 195 -0.62 20.05 -13.99
N VAL A 196 0.04 21.11 -13.50
CA VAL A 196 1.15 21.74 -14.23
C VAL A 196 2.35 20.79 -14.35
N ALA A 197 2.70 20.06 -13.26
CA ALA A 197 3.79 19.10 -13.28
C ALA A 197 3.51 17.98 -14.31
N VAL A 198 2.29 17.43 -14.30
CA VAL A 198 1.89 16.37 -15.24
C VAL A 198 1.83 16.90 -16.67
N ALA A 199 1.21 18.05 -16.91
CA ALA A 199 1.09 18.62 -18.24
C ALA A 199 2.45 18.96 -18.85
N LEU A 200 3.32 19.65 -18.11
CA LEU A 200 4.65 20.03 -18.59
C LEU A 200 5.56 18.80 -18.78
N GLY A 201 5.57 17.86 -17.82
CA GLY A 201 6.35 16.65 -17.93
C GLY A 201 5.93 15.80 -19.13
N THR A 202 4.61 15.60 -19.33
CA THR A 202 4.08 14.85 -20.47
C THR A 202 4.37 15.56 -21.79
N SER A 203 4.17 16.87 -21.85
CA SER A 203 4.49 17.66 -23.06
C SER A 203 5.98 17.55 -23.40
N LEU A 204 6.86 17.68 -22.42
CA LEU A 204 8.30 17.55 -22.61
C LEU A 204 8.67 16.13 -23.11
N TYR A 205 8.08 15.09 -22.54
CA TYR A 205 8.29 13.71 -22.97
C TYR A 205 7.93 13.51 -24.44
N HIS A 206 6.74 13.94 -24.85
CA HIS A 206 6.28 13.79 -26.23
C HIS A 206 7.02 14.71 -27.22
N ALA A 207 7.52 15.86 -26.78
CA ALA A 207 8.34 16.73 -27.59
C ALA A 207 9.77 16.16 -27.84
N LEU A 208 10.37 15.56 -26.79
CA LEU A 208 11.73 15.01 -26.88
C LEU A 208 11.76 13.56 -27.40
N GLY A 209 10.68 12.80 -27.27
CA GLY A 209 10.61 11.39 -27.68
C GLY A 209 11.04 11.17 -29.13
N PRO A 210 10.46 11.89 -30.13
CA PRO A 210 10.83 11.74 -31.52
C PRO A 210 12.28 12.13 -31.86
N THR A 211 12.94 12.93 -31.00
CA THR A 211 14.32 13.40 -31.23
C THR A 211 15.38 12.38 -30.86
N GLY A 212 15.01 11.28 -30.17
CA GLY A 212 15.96 10.29 -29.64
C GLY A 212 16.74 10.75 -28.40
N LEU A 213 16.54 11.97 -27.90
CA LEU A 213 17.24 12.51 -26.72
C LEU A 213 16.91 11.79 -25.42
N LEU A 214 15.80 11.05 -25.39
CA LEU A 214 15.40 10.28 -24.20
C LEU A 214 16.09 8.90 -24.10
N GLY A 215 16.88 8.52 -25.12
CA GLY A 215 17.63 7.26 -25.11
C GLY A 215 16.77 5.98 -25.13
N THR A 216 15.43 6.12 -25.32
CA THR A 216 14.48 5.00 -25.36
C THR A 216 13.73 4.98 -26.69
N SER A 217 13.21 3.82 -27.08
CA SER A 217 12.28 3.73 -28.22
C SER A 217 10.98 4.48 -27.86
N TYR A 218 10.72 5.56 -28.54
CA TYR A 218 9.50 6.34 -28.39
C TYR A 218 8.41 5.83 -29.34
N SER A 219 7.21 5.63 -28.79
CA SER A 219 6.00 5.41 -29.58
C SER A 219 4.87 6.24 -28.99
N LEU A 220 4.11 6.91 -29.84
CA LEU A 220 2.90 7.58 -29.38
C LEU A 220 1.83 6.53 -29.04
N PRO A 221 1.24 6.55 -27.83
CA PRO A 221 0.18 5.62 -27.48
C PRO A 221 -0.99 5.75 -28.47
N ARG A 222 -1.56 4.63 -28.87
CA ARG A 222 -2.78 4.62 -29.63
C ARG A 222 -3.96 4.85 -28.70
N ALA A 223 -4.97 5.57 -29.16
CA ALA A 223 -6.19 5.82 -28.39
C ALA A 223 -7.10 4.57 -28.39
N ASP A 224 -6.60 3.46 -27.84
CA ASP A 224 -7.37 2.23 -27.72
C ASP A 224 -8.21 2.31 -26.44
N LEU A 225 -9.52 2.48 -26.64
CA LEU A 225 -10.48 2.52 -25.54
C LEU A 225 -10.90 1.09 -25.17
N HIS A 226 -10.52 0.64 -23.99
CA HIS A 226 -10.86 -0.69 -23.48
C HIS A 226 -12.21 -0.65 -22.77
N PHE A 227 -13.29 -0.57 -23.57
CA PHE A 227 -14.64 -0.61 -23.00
C PHE A 227 -14.89 -1.95 -22.32
N ALA A 228 -15.17 -1.90 -21.00
CA ALA A 228 -15.54 -3.08 -20.24
C ALA A 228 -16.46 -2.73 -19.08
N PHE A 229 -17.59 -3.44 -18.99
CA PHE A 229 -18.56 -3.21 -17.93
C PHE A 229 -18.19 -4.05 -16.68
N PRO A 230 -18.05 -3.44 -15.50
CA PRO A 230 -17.74 -4.16 -14.26
C PRO A 230 -18.99 -4.89 -13.75
N ALA A 231 -19.20 -6.12 -14.20
CA ALA A 231 -20.32 -6.93 -13.75
C ALA A 231 -19.91 -7.78 -12.52
N PRO A 232 -20.82 -7.95 -11.53
CA PRO A 232 -20.59 -8.88 -10.44
C PRO A 232 -20.35 -10.30 -10.97
N THR A 233 -19.31 -10.97 -10.46
CA THR A 233 -18.94 -12.32 -10.87
C THR A 233 -18.52 -13.15 -9.67
N LEU A 234 -18.72 -14.47 -9.75
CA LEU A 234 -18.23 -15.42 -8.76
C LEU A 234 -16.79 -15.89 -9.01
N ALA A 235 -16.10 -15.32 -10.00
CA ALA A 235 -14.73 -15.70 -10.36
C ALA A 235 -13.74 -15.56 -9.18
N PHE A 236 -14.02 -14.70 -8.20
CA PHE A 236 -13.21 -14.60 -6.98
C PHE A 236 -13.20 -15.91 -6.16
N LEU A 237 -14.22 -16.76 -6.26
CA LEU A 237 -14.26 -18.04 -5.54
C LEU A 237 -13.17 -19.01 -6.04
N GLU A 238 -12.87 -18.97 -7.34
CA GLU A 238 -11.79 -19.79 -7.92
C GLU A 238 -10.41 -19.33 -7.42
N GLY A 239 -10.26 -18.03 -7.17
CA GLY A 239 -9.05 -17.47 -6.58
C GLY A 239 -8.94 -17.57 -5.06
N MET A 240 -10.01 -18.00 -4.36
CA MET A 240 -10.08 -17.92 -2.89
C MET A 240 -9.02 -18.80 -2.21
N LEU A 241 -8.89 -20.05 -2.60
CA LEU A 241 -7.93 -20.96 -1.98
C LEU A 241 -6.47 -20.50 -2.19
N PRO A 242 -6.04 -20.12 -3.41
CA PRO A 242 -4.72 -19.53 -3.60
C PRO A 242 -4.53 -18.20 -2.84
N ALA A 243 -5.59 -17.38 -2.68
CA ALA A 243 -5.50 -16.11 -1.97
C ALA A 243 -5.25 -16.27 -0.46
N LEU A 244 -5.68 -17.38 0.15
CA LEU A 244 -5.47 -17.62 1.59
C LEU A 244 -3.98 -17.62 1.99
N LYS A 245 -3.08 -18.04 1.11
CA LYS A 245 -1.63 -18.00 1.38
C LYS A 245 -1.08 -16.57 1.50
N TYR A 246 -1.80 -15.57 0.96
CA TYR A 246 -1.44 -14.15 1.03
C TYR A 246 -2.13 -13.40 2.17
N LEU A 247 -2.84 -14.09 3.08
CA LEU A 247 -3.42 -13.47 4.28
C LEU A 247 -2.42 -12.65 5.12
N PRO A 248 -1.13 -13.07 5.26
CA PRO A 248 -0.12 -12.25 5.95
C PRO A 248 0.11 -10.86 5.34
N ILE A 249 -0.34 -10.66 4.11
CA ILE A 249 -0.28 -9.38 3.38
C ILE A 249 -1.64 -8.69 3.42
N ALA A 250 -2.71 -9.42 3.17
CA ALA A 250 -4.06 -8.89 3.09
C ALA A 250 -4.55 -8.34 4.45
N ILE A 251 -4.32 -9.07 5.54
CA ILE A 251 -4.77 -8.67 6.90
C ILE A 251 -4.14 -7.35 7.34
N PRO A 252 -2.81 -7.13 7.29
CA PRO A 252 -2.21 -5.86 7.67
C PRO A 252 -2.71 -4.68 6.84
N PHE A 253 -2.86 -4.84 5.53
CA PHE A 253 -3.41 -3.77 4.69
C PHE A 253 -4.85 -3.43 5.05
N GLY A 254 -5.69 -4.42 5.35
CA GLY A 254 -7.04 -4.19 5.86
C GLY A 254 -7.05 -3.46 7.21
N LEU A 255 -6.18 -3.87 8.14
CA LEU A 255 -6.03 -3.20 9.44
C LEU A 255 -5.55 -1.75 9.30
N LEU A 256 -4.50 -1.52 8.47
CA LEU A 256 -3.94 -0.19 8.24
C LEU A 256 -4.97 0.78 7.69
N THR A 257 -5.77 0.36 6.71
CA THR A 257 -6.78 1.24 6.10
C THR A 257 -7.93 1.54 7.05
N VAL A 258 -8.37 0.58 7.88
CA VAL A 258 -9.38 0.83 8.92
C VAL A 258 -8.87 1.86 9.94
N VAL A 259 -7.63 1.71 10.43
CA VAL A 259 -7.02 2.69 11.36
C VAL A 259 -6.81 4.03 10.65
N GLY A 260 -6.35 4.01 9.40
CA GLY A 260 -6.26 5.18 8.54
C GLY A 260 -7.59 5.91 8.43
N GLY A 261 -8.68 5.20 8.12
CA GLY A 261 -10.04 5.74 8.02
C GLY A 261 -10.53 6.41 9.32
N ILE A 262 -10.22 5.82 10.48
CA ILE A 262 -10.53 6.43 11.77
C ILE A 262 -9.76 7.74 11.96
N ASN A 263 -8.45 7.74 11.70
CA ASN A 263 -7.60 8.91 11.86
C ASN A 263 -8.01 10.05 10.90
N VAL A 264 -8.38 9.70 9.67
CA VAL A 264 -8.85 10.67 8.66
C VAL A 264 -10.19 11.28 9.07
N THR A 265 -11.11 10.48 9.60
CA THR A 265 -12.40 10.98 10.10
C THR A 265 -12.20 11.94 11.27
N GLU A 266 -11.30 11.61 12.20
CA GLU A 266 -10.94 12.49 13.30
C GLU A 266 -10.28 13.79 12.81
N SER A 267 -9.41 13.71 11.82
CA SER A 267 -8.78 14.87 11.18
C SER A 267 -9.81 15.78 10.50
N ALA A 268 -10.83 15.20 9.86
CA ALA A 268 -11.94 15.95 9.27
C ALA A 268 -12.80 16.63 10.36
N ARG A 269 -13.03 15.95 11.48
CA ARG A 269 -13.75 16.49 12.64
C ARG A 269 -13.04 17.71 13.23
N VAL A 270 -11.72 17.63 13.41
CA VAL A 270 -10.89 18.75 13.87
C VAL A 270 -10.94 19.92 12.86
N ALA A 271 -11.04 19.63 11.56
CA ALA A 271 -11.21 20.64 10.52
C ALA A 271 -12.65 21.20 10.43
N GLY A 272 -13.57 20.77 11.30
CA GLY A 272 -14.94 21.25 11.41
C GLY A 272 -15.97 20.51 10.55
N ASP A 273 -15.64 19.30 10.04
CA ASP A 273 -16.55 18.41 9.30
C ASP A 273 -16.73 17.11 10.10
N ASP A 274 -17.76 17.03 10.93
CA ASP A 274 -18.02 15.91 11.85
C ASP A 274 -18.82 14.80 11.16
N PHE A 275 -18.11 13.87 10.53
CA PHE A 275 -18.67 12.68 9.91
C PHE A 275 -18.73 11.53 10.92
N ASP A 276 -19.72 10.65 10.76
CA ASP A 276 -19.78 9.41 11.53
C ASP A 276 -18.71 8.43 11.07
N THR A 277 -17.78 8.09 11.96
CA THR A 277 -16.64 7.20 11.67
C THR A 277 -17.08 5.83 11.17
N ARG A 278 -18.16 5.29 11.72
CA ARG A 278 -18.68 3.98 11.32
C ARG A 278 -19.24 4.02 9.89
N GLU A 279 -20.00 5.09 9.54
CA GLU A 279 -20.51 5.25 8.17
C GLU A 279 -19.35 5.37 7.16
N ILE A 280 -18.27 6.08 7.51
CA ILE A 280 -17.06 6.18 6.69
C ILE A 280 -16.41 4.80 6.48
N LEU A 281 -16.16 4.05 7.56
CA LEU A 281 -15.53 2.73 7.49
C LEU A 281 -16.40 1.69 6.78
N LEU A 282 -17.71 1.71 6.98
CA LEU A 282 -18.65 0.83 6.28
C LEU A 282 -18.64 1.11 4.76
N THR A 283 -18.63 2.39 4.38
CA THR A 283 -18.56 2.78 2.96
C THR A 283 -17.28 2.29 2.31
N GLU A 284 -16.14 2.44 2.99
CA GLU A 284 -14.84 1.94 2.56
C GLU A 284 -14.84 0.42 2.38
N ALA A 285 -15.41 -0.32 3.35
CA ALA A 285 -15.51 -1.77 3.29
C ALA A 285 -16.38 -2.24 2.11
N ILE A 286 -17.55 -1.62 1.93
CA ILE A 286 -18.47 -1.95 0.83
C ILE A 286 -17.85 -1.59 -0.52
N ALA A 287 -17.17 -0.44 -0.64
CA ALA A 287 -16.48 -0.04 -1.86
C ALA A 287 -15.41 -1.07 -2.26
N THR A 288 -14.64 -1.56 -1.29
CA THR A 288 -13.62 -2.59 -1.50
C THR A 288 -14.25 -3.94 -1.89
N LEU A 289 -15.34 -4.36 -1.22
CA LEU A 289 -16.09 -5.57 -1.57
C LEU A 289 -16.65 -5.49 -2.98
N LEU A 290 -17.29 -4.38 -3.32
CA LEU A 290 -17.88 -4.15 -4.64
C LEU A 290 -16.79 -4.19 -5.72
N ALA A 291 -15.66 -3.54 -5.49
CA ALA A 291 -14.52 -3.62 -6.38
C ALA A 291 -14.09 -5.09 -6.59
N GLY A 292 -13.85 -5.83 -5.50
CA GLY A 292 -13.41 -7.22 -5.56
C GLY A 292 -14.38 -8.15 -6.28
N VAL A 293 -15.68 -8.05 -6.01
CA VAL A 293 -16.71 -8.87 -6.68
C VAL A 293 -16.88 -8.50 -8.16
N CYS A 294 -16.60 -7.24 -8.53
CA CYS A 294 -16.72 -6.75 -9.91
C CYS A 294 -15.40 -6.75 -10.70
N GLY A 295 -14.38 -7.47 -10.26
CA GLY A 295 -13.13 -7.64 -11.00
C GLY A 295 -11.98 -6.75 -10.54
N GLY A 296 -12.19 -5.84 -9.61
CA GLY A 296 -11.13 -4.96 -9.10
C GLY A 296 -10.11 -5.69 -8.22
N VAL A 297 -8.88 -5.19 -8.24
CA VAL A 297 -7.73 -5.75 -7.53
C VAL A 297 -7.02 -4.75 -6.63
N ALA A 298 -7.57 -3.55 -6.48
CA ALA A 298 -7.09 -2.51 -5.59
C ALA A 298 -8.21 -2.05 -4.66
N GLN A 299 -7.85 -1.82 -3.39
CA GLN A 299 -8.80 -1.35 -2.39
C GLN A 299 -8.94 0.18 -2.41
N SER A 300 -10.14 0.64 -2.06
CA SER A 300 -10.41 2.06 -1.83
C SER A 300 -10.30 2.38 -0.34
N THR A 301 -9.84 3.59 -0.02
CA THR A 301 -9.73 4.08 1.37
C THR A 301 -10.03 5.58 1.45
N PRO A 302 -10.55 6.08 2.59
CA PRO A 302 -10.61 7.51 2.84
C PRO A 302 -9.20 8.11 2.84
N TYR A 303 -9.01 9.19 2.10
CA TYR A 303 -7.69 9.79 1.93
C TYR A 303 -7.35 10.75 3.08
N ILE A 304 -6.12 10.71 3.56
CA ILE A 304 -5.64 11.49 4.73
C ILE A 304 -5.74 13.01 4.50
N GLY A 305 -5.82 13.44 3.26
CA GLY A 305 -5.78 14.83 2.83
C GLY A 305 -7.07 15.65 3.01
N GLN A 306 -8.15 15.17 3.65
CA GLN A 306 -9.41 15.93 3.76
C GLN A 306 -9.22 17.38 4.23
N PRO A 307 -8.48 17.71 5.30
CA PRO A 307 -8.23 19.07 5.70
C PRO A 307 -7.45 19.89 4.67
N ALA A 308 -6.55 19.26 3.93
CA ALA A 308 -5.80 19.91 2.86
C ALA A 308 -6.73 20.27 1.69
N TYR A 309 -7.60 19.36 1.26
CA TYR A 309 -8.61 19.64 0.24
C TYR A 309 -9.56 20.77 0.68
N LYS A 310 -9.95 20.78 1.96
CA LYS A 310 -10.76 21.86 2.53
C LYS A 310 -10.07 23.20 2.43
N ARG A 311 -8.77 23.27 2.76
CA ARG A 311 -7.96 24.50 2.61
C ARG A 311 -7.80 24.95 1.15
N MET A 312 -7.76 24.00 0.21
CA MET A 312 -7.76 24.27 -1.23
C MET A 312 -9.11 24.78 -1.76
N GLY A 313 -10.11 24.91 -0.91
CA GLY A 313 -11.45 25.37 -1.27
C GLY A 313 -12.36 24.28 -1.84
N ALA A 314 -12.00 22.99 -1.69
CA ALA A 314 -12.91 21.89 -2.02
C ALA A 314 -14.18 21.93 -1.15
N ARG A 315 -15.28 21.44 -1.68
CA ARG A 315 -16.60 21.38 -1.04
C ARG A 315 -17.21 20.00 -1.24
N ALA A 316 -18.49 19.84 -0.88
CA ALA A 316 -19.18 18.54 -0.95
C ALA A 316 -19.16 17.87 -2.33
N GLY A 317 -19.14 18.62 -3.41
CA GLY A 317 -19.29 18.06 -4.78
C GLY A 317 -18.00 17.69 -5.51
N TYR A 318 -16.81 17.89 -4.94
CA TYR A 318 -15.58 17.58 -5.67
C TYR A 318 -15.34 16.08 -5.83
N THR A 319 -15.74 15.29 -4.85
CA THR A 319 -15.69 13.81 -4.89
C THR A 319 -16.67 13.24 -5.91
N LEU A 320 -17.83 13.86 -6.09
CA LEU A 320 -18.74 13.50 -7.20
C LEU A 320 -18.05 13.56 -8.55
N LEU A 321 -17.33 14.66 -8.81
CA LEU A 321 -16.60 14.82 -10.08
C LEU A 321 -15.50 13.77 -10.23
N THR A 322 -14.76 13.48 -9.16
CA THR A 322 -13.69 12.48 -9.17
C THR A 322 -14.26 11.07 -9.39
N GLY A 323 -15.28 10.69 -8.63
CA GLY A 323 -15.93 9.39 -8.75
C GLY A 323 -16.51 9.17 -10.15
N LEU A 324 -17.19 10.16 -10.70
CA LEU A 324 -17.70 10.09 -12.08
C LEU A 324 -16.56 9.98 -13.11
N PHE A 325 -15.50 10.78 -12.97
CA PHE A 325 -14.37 10.73 -13.91
C PHE A 325 -13.67 9.38 -13.87
N ILE A 326 -13.30 8.89 -12.69
CA ILE A 326 -12.59 7.61 -12.54
C ILE A 326 -13.54 6.44 -12.90
N GLY A 327 -14.78 6.44 -12.38
CA GLY A 327 -15.72 5.35 -12.59
C GLY A 327 -16.14 5.20 -14.07
N LEU A 328 -16.55 6.29 -14.71
CA LEU A 328 -16.87 6.28 -16.12
C LEU A 328 -15.64 5.99 -16.98
N GLY A 329 -14.47 6.50 -16.56
CA GLY A 329 -13.23 6.24 -17.26
C GLY A 329 -12.78 4.79 -17.22
N GLY A 330 -13.03 4.10 -16.11
CA GLY A 330 -12.81 2.66 -15.99
C GLY A 330 -13.72 1.85 -16.90
N VAL A 331 -15.01 2.25 -17.02
CA VAL A 331 -16.00 1.58 -17.89
C VAL A 331 -15.77 1.89 -19.37
N LEU A 332 -15.59 3.16 -19.70
CA LEU A 332 -15.41 3.61 -21.09
C LEU A 332 -13.98 3.40 -21.62
N GLY A 333 -13.05 3.04 -20.74
CA GLY A 333 -11.68 2.71 -21.10
C GLY A 333 -10.76 3.92 -21.32
N TYR A 334 -11.22 5.18 -21.15
CA TYR A 334 -10.34 6.32 -21.36
C TYR A 334 -9.29 6.50 -20.24
N VAL A 335 -9.52 5.94 -19.06
CA VAL A 335 -8.52 5.94 -17.99
C VAL A 335 -7.29 5.13 -18.38
N SER A 336 -7.45 3.97 -19.06
CA SER A 336 -6.32 3.19 -19.56
C SER A 336 -5.50 3.98 -20.58
N PHE A 337 -6.16 4.67 -21.51
CA PHE A 337 -5.49 5.56 -22.47
C PHE A 337 -4.73 6.70 -21.79
N ILE A 338 -5.34 7.36 -20.78
CA ILE A 338 -4.65 8.43 -20.02
C ILE A 338 -3.43 7.88 -19.29
N VAL A 339 -3.53 6.69 -18.71
CA VAL A 339 -2.43 6.00 -18.02
C VAL A 339 -1.28 5.68 -18.98
N GLU A 340 -1.58 5.31 -20.22
CA GLU A 340 -0.56 5.07 -21.26
C GLU A 340 0.03 6.37 -21.84
N LEU A 341 -0.77 7.43 -21.92
CA LEU A 341 -0.35 8.72 -22.45
C LEU A 341 0.68 9.43 -21.54
N ILE A 342 0.53 9.27 -20.22
CA ILE A 342 1.37 9.95 -19.25
C ILE A 342 2.52 9.02 -18.83
N PRO A 343 3.80 9.38 -19.10
CA PRO A 343 4.94 8.55 -18.73
C PRO A 343 5.01 8.34 -17.21
N ARG A 344 5.42 7.15 -16.77
CA ARG A 344 5.60 6.84 -15.34
C ARG A 344 6.53 7.82 -14.63
N ALA A 345 7.61 8.24 -15.30
CA ALA A 345 8.54 9.24 -14.77
C ALA A 345 7.87 10.58 -14.41
N VAL A 346 6.73 10.92 -15.05
CA VAL A 346 5.95 12.13 -14.78
C VAL A 346 5.01 11.96 -13.60
N LEU A 347 4.45 10.75 -13.42
CA LEU A 347 3.53 10.43 -12.31
C LEU A 347 4.27 10.03 -11.03
N ALA A 348 5.44 9.41 -11.15
CA ALA A 348 6.26 8.95 -10.04
C ALA A 348 6.49 9.98 -8.93
N PRO A 349 6.75 11.26 -9.21
CA PRO A 349 6.89 12.32 -8.21
C PRO A 349 5.71 12.48 -7.26
N ILE A 350 4.48 12.16 -7.71
CA ILE A 350 3.28 12.23 -6.87
C ILE A 350 3.37 11.17 -5.77
N LEU A 351 3.80 9.95 -6.12
CA LEU A 351 4.01 8.89 -5.13
C LEU A 351 5.16 9.22 -4.16
N ILE A 352 6.23 9.84 -4.64
CA ILE A 352 7.33 10.30 -3.77
C ILE A 352 6.79 11.31 -2.74
N PHE A 353 5.95 12.25 -3.17
CA PHE A 353 5.28 13.17 -2.25
C PHE A 353 4.43 12.43 -1.21
N VAL A 354 3.60 11.46 -1.64
CA VAL A 354 2.78 10.65 -0.75
C VAL A 354 3.65 9.87 0.25
N ALA A 355 4.75 9.28 -0.22
CA ALA A 355 5.71 8.56 0.62
C ALA A 355 6.30 9.47 1.73
N LEU A 356 6.74 10.66 1.37
CA LEU A 356 7.30 11.65 2.30
C LEU A 356 6.24 12.13 3.31
N ASP A 357 5.00 12.31 2.88
CA ASP A 357 3.90 12.70 3.76
C ASP A 357 3.58 11.59 4.78
N ILE A 358 3.48 10.33 4.33
CA ILE A 358 3.28 9.16 5.20
C ILE A 358 4.39 9.05 6.25
N VAL A 359 5.66 9.19 5.84
CA VAL A 359 6.80 9.12 6.76
C VAL A 359 6.73 10.26 7.78
N SER A 360 6.46 11.48 7.32
CA SER A 360 6.33 12.64 8.21
C SER A 360 5.21 12.45 9.23
N GLN A 361 4.06 11.96 8.78
CA GLN A 361 2.92 11.71 9.67
C GLN A 361 3.20 10.62 10.71
N ALA A 362 3.94 9.57 10.34
CA ALA A 362 4.30 8.51 11.28
C ALA A 362 5.11 9.04 12.47
N PHE A 363 6.02 9.98 12.24
CA PHE A 363 6.77 10.61 13.33
C PHE A 363 5.96 11.68 14.08
N LEU A 364 5.13 12.47 13.39
CA LEU A 364 4.36 13.54 14.00
C LEU A 364 3.17 13.05 14.85
N ALA A 365 2.55 11.94 14.44
CA ALA A 365 1.40 11.37 15.15
C ALA A 365 1.80 10.50 16.35
N CYS A 366 3.07 10.06 16.43
CA CYS A 366 3.58 9.29 17.54
C CYS A 366 4.25 10.19 18.59
N PRO A 367 4.23 9.83 19.88
CA PRO A 367 5.05 10.51 20.90
C PRO A 367 6.52 10.55 20.45
N ALA A 368 7.21 11.66 20.67
CA ALA A 368 8.63 11.82 20.24
C ALA A 368 9.54 10.71 20.77
N ARG A 369 9.31 10.21 22.01
CA ARG A 369 10.02 9.09 22.61
C ARG A 369 9.87 7.78 21.81
N HIS A 370 8.81 7.63 21.00
CA HIS A 370 8.58 6.45 20.15
C HIS A 370 9.27 6.52 18.78
N ALA A 371 10.08 7.56 18.50
CA ALA A 371 10.77 7.70 17.22
C ALA A 371 11.61 6.46 16.84
N SER A 372 12.30 5.84 17.81
CA SER A 372 13.03 4.59 17.60
C SER A 372 12.10 3.42 17.26
N ALA A 373 10.88 3.38 17.83
CA ALA A 373 9.89 2.35 17.55
C ALA A 373 9.30 2.50 16.12
N VAL A 374 9.14 3.74 15.65
CA VAL A 374 8.81 4.02 14.23
C VAL A 374 9.98 3.61 13.33
N GLY A 375 11.23 3.94 13.71
CA GLY A 375 12.42 3.64 12.92
C GLY A 375 12.69 2.14 12.74
N ILE A 376 12.55 1.32 13.79
CA ILE A 376 12.77 -0.14 13.69
C ILE A 376 11.77 -0.81 12.76
N ALA A 377 10.56 -0.26 12.65
CA ALA A 377 9.52 -0.77 11.77
C ALA A 377 9.86 -0.62 10.27
N PHE A 378 10.88 0.16 9.89
CA PHE A 378 11.32 0.28 8.50
C PHE A 378 12.16 -0.91 8.04
N LEU A 379 12.88 -1.57 8.95
CA LEU A 379 13.88 -2.59 8.63
C LEU A 379 13.28 -3.80 7.88
N PRO A 380 12.13 -4.37 8.27
CA PRO A 380 11.54 -5.48 7.52
C PRO A 380 11.15 -5.09 6.09
N THR A 381 10.71 -3.84 5.86
CA THR A 381 10.37 -3.36 4.52
C THR A 381 11.62 -3.17 3.65
N LEU A 382 12.74 -2.75 4.24
CA LEU A 382 14.03 -2.70 3.53
C LEU A 382 14.47 -4.11 3.11
N ALA A 383 14.35 -5.10 4.00
CA ALA A 383 14.61 -6.50 3.65
C ALA A 383 13.70 -6.96 2.49
N ARG A 384 12.42 -6.56 2.48
CA ARG A 384 11.52 -6.85 1.37
C ARG A 384 11.94 -6.19 0.06
N LEU A 385 12.35 -4.93 0.09
CA LEU A 385 12.87 -4.23 -1.09
C LEU A 385 14.09 -4.95 -1.68
N VAL A 386 15.04 -5.34 -0.84
CA VAL A 386 16.21 -6.13 -1.24
C VAL A 386 15.78 -7.46 -1.84
N SER A 387 14.86 -8.16 -1.20
CA SER A 387 14.31 -9.44 -1.68
C SER A 387 13.68 -9.29 -3.08
N ILE A 388 12.87 -8.25 -3.31
CA ILE A 388 12.26 -7.97 -4.62
C ILE A 388 13.33 -7.80 -5.70
N LYS A 389 14.40 -7.05 -5.41
CA LYS A 389 15.49 -6.80 -6.37
C LYS A 389 16.32 -8.06 -6.64
N LEU A 390 16.63 -8.84 -5.61
CA LEU A 390 17.44 -10.06 -5.77
C LEU A 390 16.63 -11.23 -6.38
N SER A 391 15.30 -11.22 -6.24
CA SER A 391 14.43 -12.22 -6.87
C SER A 391 14.12 -11.91 -8.35
N ASP A 392 14.58 -10.78 -8.87
CA ASP A 392 14.40 -10.43 -10.28
C ASP A 392 15.39 -11.24 -11.14
N PRO A 393 14.91 -12.13 -12.05
CA PRO A 393 15.77 -12.95 -12.89
C PRO A 393 16.69 -12.13 -13.83
N ALA A 394 16.34 -10.88 -14.12
CA ALA A 394 17.17 -9.98 -14.91
C ALA A 394 18.39 -9.49 -14.13
N ILE A 395 18.36 -9.52 -12.79
CA ILE A 395 19.44 -9.11 -11.90
C ILE A 395 20.22 -10.33 -11.42
N VAL A 396 19.52 -11.35 -10.91
CA VAL A 396 20.12 -12.59 -10.42
C VAL A 396 19.44 -13.77 -11.14
N PRO A 397 20.18 -14.52 -11.98
CA PRO A 397 19.64 -15.71 -12.64
C PRO A 397 19.06 -16.70 -11.62
N LEU A 398 17.93 -17.33 -11.95
CA LEU A 398 17.18 -18.20 -11.04
C LEU A 398 18.01 -19.32 -10.42
N GLU A 399 18.88 -19.96 -11.22
CA GLU A 399 19.77 -21.02 -10.74
C GLU A 399 20.75 -20.53 -9.67
N ARG A 400 21.34 -19.35 -9.87
CA ARG A 400 22.24 -18.75 -8.89
C ARG A 400 21.49 -18.30 -7.64
N PHE A 401 20.30 -17.76 -7.79
CA PHE A 401 19.45 -17.38 -6.67
C PHE A 401 19.10 -18.59 -5.80
N GLN A 402 18.71 -19.71 -6.41
CA GLN A 402 18.43 -20.96 -5.70
C GLN A 402 19.65 -21.53 -5.01
N ALA A 403 20.81 -21.52 -5.68
CA ALA A 403 22.07 -21.99 -5.09
C ALA A 403 22.46 -21.16 -3.85
N LEU A 404 22.31 -19.83 -3.90
CA LEU A 404 22.61 -18.95 -2.76
C LEU A 404 21.65 -19.12 -1.58
N LEU A 405 20.42 -19.58 -1.82
CA LEU A 405 19.45 -19.88 -0.75
C LEU A 405 19.85 -21.11 0.07
N LEU A 406 20.54 -22.06 -0.54
CA LEU A 406 20.87 -23.36 0.04
C LEU A 406 22.38 -23.47 0.39
N ASP A 407 23.15 -22.41 0.18
CA ASP A 407 24.59 -22.40 0.47
C ASP A 407 24.81 -22.38 2.00
N ALA A 408 24.84 -23.60 2.55
CA ALA A 408 24.96 -23.85 3.98
C ALA A 408 26.42 -23.80 4.43
N GLY A 409 26.81 -22.66 4.96
CA GLY A 409 28.02 -22.56 5.79
C GLY A 409 27.77 -22.96 7.24
N LYS A 410 28.57 -22.41 8.18
CA LYS A 410 28.33 -22.56 9.63
C LYS A 410 27.13 -21.77 10.14
N GLU A 411 26.69 -20.77 9.40
CA GLU A 411 25.58 -19.86 9.69
C GLU A 411 24.49 -20.01 8.63
N LEU A 412 23.30 -19.53 8.95
CA LEU A 412 22.20 -19.45 7.97
C LEU A 412 22.61 -18.53 6.79
N PRO A 413 22.33 -18.92 5.54
CA PRO A 413 22.65 -18.10 4.38
C PRO A 413 22.02 -16.70 4.47
N ASN A 414 22.82 -15.66 4.25
CA ASN A 414 22.37 -14.26 4.34
C ASN A 414 21.16 -13.97 3.43
N LEU A 415 21.13 -14.57 2.24
CA LEU A 415 20.00 -14.41 1.33
C LEU A 415 18.73 -15.03 1.89
N LEU A 416 18.80 -16.22 2.47
CA LEU A 416 17.66 -16.89 3.10
C LEU A 416 17.11 -16.08 4.30
N VAL A 417 18.01 -15.54 5.12
CA VAL A 417 17.63 -14.66 6.25
C VAL A 417 17.00 -13.36 5.74
N THR A 418 17.55 -12.75 4.68
CA THR A 418 17.00 -11.52 4.07
C THR A 418 15.60 -11.76 3.52
N LEU A 419 15.38 -12.88 2.83
CA LEU A 419 14.06 -13.27 2.34
C LEU A 419 13.08 -13.47 3.50
N ALA A 420 13.49 -14.21 4.51
CA ALA A 420 12.66 -14.44 5.69
C ALA A 420 12.26 -13.14 6.39
N LEU A 421 13.21 -12.21 6.59
CA LEU A 421 12.92 -10.89 7.16
C LEU A 421 11.97 -10.06 6.27
N GLY A 422 12.07 -10.23 4.95
CA GLY A 422 11.18 -9.60 3.98
C GLY A 422 9.81 -10.26 3.85
N ASN A 423 9.66 -11.53 4.23
CA ASN A 423 8.39 -12.24 4.16
C ASN A 423 7.52 -11.92 5.39
N GLY A 424 6.27 -11.53 5.16
CA GLY A 424 5.39 -11.03 6.22
C GLY A 424 5.85 -9.69 6.81
N PHE A 425 6.64 -8.91 6.05
CA PHE A 425 7.32 -7.69 6.51
C PHE A 425 6.39 -6.66 7.16
N ILE A 426 5.14 -6.52 6.70
CA ILE A 426 4.19 -5.54 7.26
C ILE A 426 3.82 -5.94 8.69
N LEU A 427 3.49 -7.22 8.92
CA LEU A 427 3.22 -7.74 10.27
C LEU A 427 4.45 -7.65 11.16
N THR A 428 5.62 -8.02 10.64
CA THR A 428 6.89 -7.92 11.37
C THR A 428 7.16 -6.48 11.78
N ALA A 429 7.06 -5.53 10.85
CA ALA A 429 7.26 -4.10 11.11
C ALA A 429 6.29 -3.57 12.17
N MET A 430 5.00 -3.91 12.04
CA MET A 430 3.97 -3.52 13.00
C MET A 430 4.23 -4.08 14.39
N LEU A 431 4.57 -5.36 14.50
CA LEU A 431 4.80 -6.02 15.77
C LEU A 431 6.13 -5.59 16.40
N TRP A 432 7.19 -5.35 15.63
CA TRP A 432 8.46 -4.80 16.13
C TRP A 432 8.30 -3.37 16.64
N GLY A 433 7.58 -2.52 15.88
CA GLY A 433 7.27 -1.17 16.32
C GLY A 433 6.42 -1.16 17.60
N ALA A 434 5.39 -2.03 17.67
CA ALA A 434 4.56 -2.17 18.84
C ALA A 434 5.34 -2.68 20.06
N PHE A 435 6.15 -3.72 19.89
CA PHE A 435 7.03 -4.27 20.92
C PHE A 435 7.96 -3.19 21.50
N LEU A 436 8.65 -2.44 20.63
CA LEU A 436 9.59 -1.43 21.09
C LEU A 436 8.89 -0.23 21.74
N ALA A 437 7.73 0.19 21.23
CA ALA A 437 6.93 1.24 21.85
C ALA A 437 6.48 0.88 23.27
N GLU A 438 6.00 -0.35 23.48
CA GLU A 438 5.61 -0.83 24.80
C GLU A 438 6.82 -1.03 25.75
N MET A 439 8.00 -1.37 25.19
CA MET A 439 9.26 -1.37 25.98
C MET A 439 9.65 0.04 26.44
N ILE A 440 9.61 1.01 25.55
CA ILE A 440 9.89 2.43 25.85
C ILE A 440 8.93 2.93 26.92
N ASP A 441 7.65 2.56 26.84
CA ASP A 441 6.64 2.91 27.85
C ASP A 441 6.72 2.08 29.14
N ARG A 442 7.76 1.21 29.27
CA ARG A 442 7.97 0.30 30.44
C ARG A 442 6.83 -0.68 30.69
N ARG A 443 6.01 -0.94 29.65
CA ARG A 443 4.92 -1.93 29.70
C ARG A 443 5.42 -3.31 29.28
N LEU A 444 6.45 -3.81 29.97
CA LEU A 444 7.23 -4.98 29.57
C LEU A 444 6.40 -6.25 29.34
N ARG A 445 5.31 -6.45 30.10
CA ARG A 445 4.42 -7.60 29.90
C ARG A 445 3.67 -7.53 28.56
N ARG A 446 3.28 -6.32 28.11
CA ARG A 446 2.67 -6.14 26.80
C ARG A 446 3.70 -6.28 25.69
N ALA A 447 4.91 -5.76 25.89
CA ALA A 447 6.02 -5.96 24.97
C ALA A 447 6.30 -7.46 24.76
N ALA A 448 6.35 -8.25 25.84
CA ALA A 448 6.51 -9.70 25.76
C ALA A 448 5.36 -10.40 25.02
N LEU A 449 4.13 -9.89 25.09
CA LEU A 449 3.00 -10.43 24.34
C LEU A 449 3.21 -10.30 22.83
N TYR A 450 3.71 -9.14 22.34
CA TYR A 450 4.02 -8.97 20.92
C TYR A 450 5.11 -9.91 20.44
N LEU A 451 6.12 -10.17 21.28
CA LEU A 451 7.16 -11.17 20.99
C LEU A 451 6.59 -12.60 20.97
N ALA A 452 5.68 -12.94 21.88
CA ALA A 452 5.01 -14.24 21.86
C ALA A 452 4.16 -14.41 20.58
N VAL A 453 3.47 -13.36 20.13
CA VAL A 453 2.74 -13.35 18.85
C VAL A 453 3.71 -13.55 17.67
N LEU A 454 4.85 -12.84 17.67
CA LEU A 454 5.89 -13.01 16.65
C LEU A 454 6.44 -14.44 16.63
N SER A 455 6.65 -15.06 17.81
CA SER A 455 7.07 -16.46 17.91
C SER A 455 6.09 -17.41 17.22
N VAL A 456 4.81 -17.30 17.53
CA VAL A 456 3.76 -18.12 16.90
C VAL A 456 3.68 -17.86 15.40
N PHE A 457 3.68 -16.61 14.98
CA PHE A 457 3.56 -16.23 13.57
C PHE A 457 4.77 -16.69 12.75
N SER A 458 5.99 -16.64 13.30
CA SER A 458 7.19 -17.17 12.66
C SER A 458 7.14 -18.68 12.48
N LEU A 459 6.56 -19.40 13.45
CA LEU A 459 6.46 -20.86 13.39
C LEU A 459 5.62 -21.32 12.20
N PHE A 460 4.57 -20.57 11.84
CA PHE A 460 3.66 -20.89 10.74
C PHE A 460 3.92 -20.09 9.46
N GLY A 461 5.00 -19.33 9.39
CA GLY A 461 5.37 -18.56 8.20
C GLY A 461 4.48 -17.34 7.91
N LEU A 462 3.65 -16.87 8.87
CA LEU A 462 2.92 -15.61 8.71
C LEU A 462 3.88 -14.42 8.71
N VAL A 463 4.96 -14.51 9.51
CA VAL A 463 6.13 -13.65 9.44
C VAL A 463 7.36 -14.54 9.31
N HIS A 464 8.40 -14.03 8.70
CA HIS A 464 9.67 -14.74 8.49
C HIS A 464 9.50 -16.09 7.77
N SER A 465 8.56 -16.17 6.80
CA SER A 465 8.42 -17.39 6.00
C SER A 465 9.75 -17.77 5.36
N ALA A 466 10.12 -19.04 5.55
CA ALA A 466 11.32 -19.64 4.96
C ALA A 466 11.15 -19.98 3.46
N LEU A 467 9.93 -19.89 2.95
CA LEU A 467 9.63 -20.17 1.54
C LEU A 467 9.88 -18.91 0.69
N PRO A 468 10.49 -19.05 -0.49
CA PRO A 468 10.81 -17.92 -1.37
C PRO A 468 9.59 -17.09 -1.78
N ASP A 469 8.43 -17.73 -1.93
CA ASP A 469 7.16 -17.09 -2.29
C ASP A 469 6.44 -16.41 -1.09
N GLY A 470 7.00 -16.54 0.13
CA GLY A 470 6.43 -15.97 1.35
C GLY A 470 5.15 -16.65 1.85
N SER A 471 4.80 -17.84 1.32
CA SER A 471 3.60 -18.56 1.72
C SER A 471 3.70 -19.11 3.15
N MET A 472 2.52 -19.30 3.78
CA MET A 472 2.40 -19.96 5.08
C MET A 472 2.62 -21.47 4.94
N TYR A 473 3.07 -22.09 6.02
CA TYR A 473 3.31 -23.53 6.09
C TYR A 473 3.05 -24.07 7.49
N LEU A 474 2.91 -25.40 7.56
CA LEU A 474 3.04 -26.11 8.82
C LEU A 474 4.52 -26.48 9.00
N PRO A 475 5.16 -26.20 10.17
CA PRO A 475 6.62 -26.36 10.31
C PRO A 475 7.13 -27.77 9.96
N TRP A 476 6.34 -28.79 10.24
CA TRP A 476 6.65 -30.19 9.94
C TRP A 476 6.46 -30.56 8.46
N SER A 477 5.80 -29.73 7.65
CA SER A 477 5.62 -29.96 6.21
C SER A 477 6.78 -29.40 5.36
N LEU A 478 7.70 -28.63 5.96
CA LEU A 478 8.87 -28.12 5.26
C LEU A 478 9.83 -29.28 4.92
N LEU A 479 10.16 -29.42 3.65
CA LEU A 479 11.03 -30.51 3.16
C LEU A 479 12.51 -30.19 3.42
N GLU A 480 12.92 -28.95 3.14
CA GLU A 480 14.31 -28.52 3.26
C GLU A 480 14.71 -28.32 4.72
N PRO A 481 15.81 -28.98 5.19
CA PRO A 481 16.26 -28.89 6.59
C PRO A 481 16.58 -27.46 7.04
N LEU A 482 17.20 -26.64 6.16
CA LEU A 482 17.54 -25.25 6.45
C LEU A 482 16.31 -24.38 6.66
N GLN A 483 15.27 -24.56 5.84
CA GLN A 483 14.02 -23.82 5.97
C GLN A 483 13.31 -24.16 7.28
N ARG A 484 13.31 -25.45 7.64
CA ARG A 484 12.76 -25.92 8.91
C ARG A 484 13.53 -25.37 10.10
N LEU A 485 14.87 -25.40 10.04
CA LEU A 485 15.74 -24.86 11.07
C LEU A 485 15.47 -23.35 11.26
N LEU A 486 15.37 -22.60 10.19
CA LEU A 486 15.07 -21.17 10.22
C LEU A 486 13.72 -20.87 10.91
N ALA A 487 12.65 -21.60 10.56
CA ALA A 487 11.33 -21.43 11.17
C ALA A 487 11.38 -21.64 12.70
N TYR A 488 12.04 -22.71 13.14
CA TYR A 488 12.19 -22.99 14.57
C TYR A 488 13.10 -21.98 15.29
N GLN A 489 14.19 -21.55 14.66
CA GLN A 489 15.10 -20.57 15.27
C GLN A 489 14.47 -19.19 15.45
N PHE A 490 13.74 -18.67 14.44
CA PHE A 490 13.02 -17.41 14.60
C PHE A 490 11.95 -17.50 15.69
N SER A 491 11.16 -18.58 15.70
CA SER A 491 10.14 -18.79 16.73
C SER A 491 10.76 -18.88 18.12
N ALA A 492 11.81 -19.70 18.30
CA ALA A 492 12.49 -19.87 19.58
C ALA A 492 13.16 -18.59 20.06
N SER A 493 13.78 -17.80 19.17
CA SER A 493 14.45 -16.55 19.53
C SER A 493 13.47 -15.52 20.10
N TYR A 494 12.28 -15.38 19.49
CA TYR A 494 11.24 -14.51 20.03
C TYR A 494 10.67 -15.01 21.35
N LEU A 495 10.53 -16.32 21.53
CA LEU A 495 10.06 -16.89 22.79
C LEU A 495 11.07 -16.67 23.93
N VAL A 496 12.36 -16.90 23.65
CA VAL A 496 13.45 -16.63 24.61
C VAL A 496 13.49 -15.15 24.99
N LEU A 497 13.39 -14.26 23.99
CA LEU A 497 13.36 -12.82 24.24
C LEU A 497 12.11 -12.41 25.03
N ALA A 498 10.94 -12.99 24.75
CA ALA A 498 9.72 -12.76 25.51
C ALA A 498 9.89 -13.18 26.98
N ALA A 499 10.45 -14.37 27.21
CA ALA A 499 10.74 -14.86 28.57
C ALA A 499 11.72 -13.94 29.31
N LEU A 500 12.78 -13.47 28.64
CA LEU A 500 13.73 -12.52 29.21
C LEU A 500 13.03 -11.20 29.60
N VAL A 501 12.22 -10.63 28.70
CA VAL A 501 11.48 -9.38 28.95
C VAL A 501 10.52 -9.54 30.14
N VAL A 502 9.83 -10.70 30.24
CA VAL A 502 8.98 -11.01 31.39
C VAL A 502 9.82 -11.09 32.67
N ALA A 503 10.95 -11.79 32.65
CA ALA A 503 11.84 -11.89 33.83
C ALA A 503 12.33 -10.50 34.27
N LEU A 504 12.76 -9.66 33.32
CA LEU A 504 13.19 -8.29 33.60
C LEU A 504 12.04 -7.39 34.12
N SER A 505 10.77 -7.71 33.80
CA SER A 505 9.61 -6.96 34.32
C SER A 505 9.46 -7.04 35.86
N PHE A 506 10.16 -7.96 36.53
CA PHE A 506 10.17 -8.09 37.97
C PHE A 506 11.31 -7.32 38.63
N SER A 507 12.28 -6.77 37.87
CA SER A 507 13.37 -5.98 38.41
C SER A 507 12.88 -4.64 38.97
N ARG A 508 13.63 -4.05 39.91
CA ARG A 508 13.29 -2.73 40.49
C ARG A 508 13.43 -1.61 39.44
N GLU A 509 14.47 -1.66 38.63
CA GLU A 509 14.80 -0.67 37.60
C GLU A 509 13.70 -0.56 36.52
N SER A 510 13.02 -1.66 36.25
CA SER A 510 11.91 -1.68 35.29
C SER A 510 10.63 -0.97 35.79
N ARG A 511 10.53 -0.74 37.12
CA ARG A 511 9.37 -0.14 37.79
C ARG A 511 9.56 1.35 38.09
N GLU A 512 10.76 1.89 37.93
CA GLU A 512 11.01 3.31 38.12
C GLU A 512 10.23 4.12 37.06
N PRO A 513 9.60 5.25 37.45
CA PRO A 513 8.90 6.08 36.48
C PRO A 513 9.87 6.59 35.39
N LEU A 514 9.36 6.79 34.17
CA LEU A 514 10.12 7.42 33.11
C LEU A 514 10.60 8.78 33.62
N GLN A 515 11.92 8.99 33.72
CA GLN A 515 12.46 10.33 33.84
C GLN A 515 12.11 11.03 32.53
N GLU A 516 11.23 12.03 32.59
CA GLU A 516 11.00 12.93 31.46
C GLU A 516 12.37 13.54 31.14
N ALA A 517 12.92 13.18 29.96
CA ALA A 517 14.11 13.84 29.48
C ALA A 517 13.75 15.31 29.30
N GLU A 518 14.24 16.14 30.18
CA GLU A 518 14.30 17.57 29.99
C GLU A 518 15.14 17.83 28.72
N GLY A 519 14.48 18.20 27.62
CA GLY A 519 15.13 18.49 26.34
C GLY A 519 14.18 19.20 25.41
#